data_d29d79d4beddc27029072418e4bb954a
#
_entry.id   d29d79d4beddc27029072418e4bb954a
#
_cell.length_a   1.000
_cell.length_b   1.000
_cell.length_c   1.000
_cell.angle_alpha   90.00
_cell.angle_beta   90.00
_cell.angle_gamma   90.00
#
_symmetry.space_group_name_H-M   'P 1'
#
loop_
_entity.id
_entity.type
_entity.pdbx_description
1 polymer ?
#
loop_
_entity_poly.entity_id
_entity_poly.type
_entity_poly.pdbx_seq_one_letter_code
_entity_poly.pdbx_strand_id
1 'polypeptide(L)'
;MTGFTSKILHADRRGRIEHGSIHKPVHTAVTYAYDDAHDLAAVFQGDQPGYTYGRQVNPTVTALADKVTLMEQGLATAAFGTGMAAIGTTFFSLLRAGDHVVASSFLFGNTNSLFNSFAQHGIEVTFVDATSTDAVAEAVKASTKLVFVETISNPRTQVTDLVGIGQLCRIGD
;
A
#
# COMPACT_ATOMS: atom_id res chain seq x y z
N MET A 1 -8.52 -23.77 -15.23
CA MET A 1 -8.02 -22.55 -14.55
C MET A 1 -8.99 -22.22 -13.41
N THR A 2 -8.50 -22.07 -12.20
CA THR A 2 -9.35 -21.65 -11.05
C THR A 2 -9.65 -20.17 -11.17
N GLY A 3 -10.95 -19.80 -11.01
CA GLY A 3 -11.38 -18.40 -11.06
C GLY A 3 -10.81 -17.56 -9.90
N PHE A 4 -10.93 -16.23 -9.98
CA PHE A 4 -10.43 -15.27 -8.99
C PHE A 4 -10.87 -15.64 -7.56
N THR A 5 -12.16 -15.84 -7.35
CA THR A 5 -12.73 -16.21 -6.04
C THR A 5 -12.07 -17.47 -5.46
N SER A 6 -11.91 -18.52 -6.27
CA SER A 6 -11.26 -19.76 -5.81
C SER A 6 -9.79 -19.55 -5.45
N LYS A 7 -9.07 -18.72 -6.20
CA LYS A 7 -7.68 -18.38 -5.88
C LYS A 7 -7.56 -17.70 -4.51
N ILE A 8 -8.45 -16.74 -4.22
CA ILE A 8 -8.44 -15.99 -2.97
C ILE A 8 -8.86 -16.86 -1.78
N LEU A 9 -9.94 -17.65 -1.93
CA LEU A 9 -10.42 -18.54 -0.87
C LEU A 9 -9.40 -19.60 -0.46
N HIS A 10 -8.60 -20.08 -1.42
CA HIS A 10 -7.60 -21.12 -1.17
C HIS A 10 -6.16 -20.59 -1.05
N ALA A 11 -5.97 -19.27 -1.00
CA ALA A 11 -4.64 -18.66 -0.87
C ALA A 11 -3.90 -19.14 0.38
N ASP A 12 -4.61 -19.27 1.50
CA ASP A 12 -4.04 -19.70 2.79
C ASP A 12 -3.47 -21.12 2.77
N ARG A 13 -3.93 -21.95 1.82
CA ARG A 13 -3.54 -23.36 1.69
C ARG A 13 -2.28 -23.56 0.86
N ARG A 14 -1.66 -22.47 0.40
CA ARG A 14 -0.37 -22.51 -0.28
C ARG A 14 0.73 -22.69 0.75
N GLY A 15 1.16 -23.91 0.95
CA GLY A 15 2.15 -24.30 1.94
C GLY A 15 1.54 -25.08 3.10
N ARG A 16 2.41 -25.53 4.00
CA ARG A 16 2.00 -26.28 5.19
C ARG A 16 1.34 -25.35 6.20
N ILE A 17 0.11 -25.67 6.60
CA ILE A 17 -0.61 -24.95 7.66
C ILE A 17 -0.45 -25.76 8.95
N GLU A 18 -0.17 -25.08 10.06
CA GLU A 18 -0.01 -25.68 11.37
C GLU A 18 -1.22 -26.53 11.75
N HIS A 19 -0.96 -27.69 12.26
CA HIS A 19 -1.96 -28.65 12.72
C HIS A 19 -3.04 -29.03 11.71
N GLY A 20 -2.80 -28.85 10.39
CA GLY A 20 -3.76 -29.14 9.34
C GLY A 20 -4.96 -28.19 9.30
N SER A 21 -4.84 -27.01 9.86
CA SER A 21 -5.89 -25.99 9.84
C SER A 21 -6.29 -25.63 8.40
N ILE A 22 -7.55 -25.29 8.18
CA ILE A 22 -8.04 -24.88 6.85
C ILE A 22 -7.58 -23.46 6.49
N HIS A 23 -7.45 -22.60 7.49
CA HIS A 23 -7.00 -21.22 7.37
C HIS A 23 -5.76 -20.99 8.23
N LYS A 24 -4.99 -19.94 7.92
CA LYS A 24 -3.88 -19.53 8.76
C LYS A 24 -4.37 -19.20 10.16
N PRO A 25 -3.74 -19.77 11.21
CA PRO A 25 -4.08 -19.43 12.60
C PRO A 25 -3.83 -17.95 12.93
N VAL A 26 -4.52 -17.45 13.94
CA VAL A 26 -4.22 -16.12 14.50
C VAL A 26 -3.10 -16.26 15.52
N HIS A 27 -1.97 -15.63 15.23
CA HIS A 27 -0.80 -15.60 16.10
C HIS A 27 -0.81 -14.33 16.95
N THR A 28 -0.97 -14.50 18.26
CA THR A 28 -0.94 -13.40 19.24
C THR A 28 0.45 -13.20 19.86
N ALA A 29 1.42 -14.04 19.49
CA ALA A 29 2.79 -13.91 19.96
C ALA A 29 3.42 -12.59 19.50
N VAL A 30 4.12 -11.94 20.44
CA VAL A 30 4.86 -10.70 20.18
C VAL A 30 6.32 -11.00 19.83
N THR A 31 6.89 -12.03 20.44
CA THR A 31 8.31 -12.45 20.27
C THR A 31 8.36 -13.89 19.83
N TYR A 32 9.40 -14.22 19.07
CA TYR A 32 9.64 -15.55 18.52
C TYR A 32 11.04 -16.01 18.95
N ALA A 33 11.17 -17.27 19.38
CA ALA A 33 12.41 -17.85 19.84
C ALA A 33 13.12 -18.64 18.75
N TYR A 34 14.44 -18.67 18.85
CA TYR A 34 15.35 -19.48 18.03
C TYR A 34 16.27 -20.25 18.95
N ASP A 35 16.63 -21.47 18.55
CA ASP A 35 17.55 -22.31 19.30
C ASP A 35 18.99 -21.79 19.19
N ASP A 36 19.33 -21.13 18.07
CA ASP A 36 20.62 -20.51 17.82
C ASP A 36 20.50 -18.98 17.68
N ALA A 37 21.36 -18.24 18.38
CA ALA A 37 21.43 -16.80 18.32
C ALA A 37 21.86 -16.29 16.92
N HIS A 38 22.63 -17.06 16.16
CA HIS A 38 23.02 -16.70 14.80
C HIS A 38 21.82 -16.74 13.84
N ASP A 39 20.93 -17.72 14.00
CA ASP A 39 19.70 -17.80 13.19
C ASP A 39 18.79 -16.60 13.48
N LEU A 40 18.63 -16.24 14.75
CA LEU A 40 17.88 -15.04 15.13
C LEU A 40 18.50 -13.77 14.51
N ALA A 41 19.83 -13.64 14.55
CA ALA A 41 20.53 -12.50 13.97
C ALA A 41 20.35 -12.44 12.46
N ALA A 42 20.44 -13.57 11.75
CA ALA A 42 20.24 -13.67 10.30
C ALA A 42 18.83 -13.24 9.89
N VAL A 43 17.81 -13.62 10.68
CA VAL A 43 16.43 -13.16 10.43
C VAL A 43 16.28 -11.66 10.70
N PHE A 44 16.90 -11.11 11.73
CA PHE A 44 16.91 -9.67 12.01
C PHE A 44 17.57 -8.86 10.89
N GLN A 45 18.63 -9.39 10.29
CA GLN A 45 19.38 -8.76 9.20
C GLN A 45 18.68 -8.93 7.84
N GLY A 46 17.66 -9.79 7.76
CA GLY A 46 16.96 -10.09 6.52
C GLY A 46 17.65 -11.12 5.62
N ASP A 47 18.69 -11.78 6.12
CA ASP A 47 19.43 -12.82 5.40
C ASP A 47 18.65 -14.14 5.35
N GLN A 48 17.74 -14.35 6.30
CA GLN A 48 16.82 -15.48 6.35
C GLN A 48 15.37 -15.02 6.56
N PRO A 49 14.39 -15.70 5.94
CA PRO A 49 12.99 -15.47 6.24
C PRO A 49 12.65 -15.97 7.65
N GLY A 50 11.86 -15.21 8.41
CA GLY A 50 11.45 -15.61 9.74
C GLY A 50 10.67 -14.53 10.48
N TYR A 51 10.34 -14.82 11.74
CA TYR A 51 9.63 -13.91 12.62
C TYR A 51 10.48 -13.69 13.88
N THR A 52 10.69 -12.44 14.27
CA THR A 52 11.48 -12.07 15.44
C THR A 52 10.65 -11.30 16.44
N TYR A 53 9.95 -10.27 15.97
CA TYR A 53 9.13 -9.41 16.79
C TYR A 53 7.88 -8.95 16.02
N GLY A 54 6.71 -9.07 16.64
CA GLY A 54 5.40 -8.86 16.01
C GLY A 54 5.16 -7.45 15.47
N ARG A 55 5.90 -6.42 15.95
CA ARG A 55 5.85 -5.07 15.36
C ARG A 55 6.48 -5.03 13.97
N GLN A 56 7.49 -5.85 13.71
CA GLN A 56 8.17 -5.91 12.42
C GLN A 56 7.45 -6.84 11.46
N VAL A 57 7.24 -8.08 11.90
CA VAL A 57 6.59 -9.13 11.09
C VAL A 57 5.80 -10.07 12.02
N ASN A 58 4.56 -10.37 11.65
CA ASN A 58 3.69 -11.31 12.36
C ASN A 58 3.00 -12.25 11.36
N PRO A 59 2.91 -13.57 11.60
CA PRO A 59 2.34 -14.51 10.64
C PRO A 59 0.90 -14.20 10.22
N THR A 60 0.08 -13.66 11.13
CA THR A 60 -1.30 -13.26 10.81
C THR A 60 -1.33 -12.07 9.86
N VAL A 61 -0.47 -11.06 10.11
CA VAL A 61 -0.34 -9.87 9.26
C VAL A 61 0.23 -10.26 7.89
N THR A 62 1.24 -11.16 7.86
CA THR A 62 1.78 -11.71 6.62
C THR A 62 0.69 -12.40 5.79
N ALA A 63 -0.13 -13.23 6.42
CA ALA A 63 -1.21 -13.93 5.71
C ALA A 63 -2.24 -12.95 5.10
N LEU A 64 -2.54 -11.83 5.78
CA LEU A 64 -3.37 -10.76 5.23
C LEU A 64 -2.67 -10.08 4.03
N ALA A 65 -1.42 -9.69 4.21
CA ALA A 65 -0.63 -9.02 3.17
C ALA A 65 -0.50 -9.87 1.90
N ASP A 66 -0.19 -11.17 2.04
CA ASP A 66 -0.11 -12.12 0.93
C ASP A 66 -1.45 -12.23 0.17
N LYS A 67 -2.55 -12.23 0.92
CA LYS A 67 -3.88 -12.31 0.32
C LYS A 67 -4.22 -11.05 -0.48
N VAL A 68 -3.92 -9.88 0.05
CA VAL A 68 -4.12 -8.60 -0.66
C VAL A 68 -3.20 -8.52 -1.88
N THR A 69 -1.92 -8.92 -1.75
CA THR A 69 -0.98 -9.00 -2.87
C THR A 69 -1.55 -9.85 -4.02
N LEU A 70 -2.16 -10.99 -3.67
CA LEU A 70 -2.78 -11.87 -4.67
C LEU A 70 -4.04 -11.24 -5.31
N MET A 71 -4.84 -10.52 -4.52
CA MET A 71 -6.05 -9.85 -5.00
C MET A 71 -5.72 -8.72 -5.98
N GLU A 72 -4.72 -7.91 -5.66
CA GLU A 72 -4.29 -6.75 -6.44
C GLU A 72 -3.28 -7.11 -7.54
N GLN A 73 -2.85 -8.39 -7.63
CA GLN A 73 -1.79 -8.83 -8.54
C GLN A 73 -0.50 -8.01 -8.37
N GLY A 74 -0.27 -7.55 -7.12
CA GLY A 74 0.86 -6.74 -6.74
C GLY A 74 2.14 -7.57 -6.54
N LEU A 75 3.26 -6.88 -6.36
CA LEU A 75 4.55 -7.47 -6.01
C LEU A 75 4.60 -7.85 -4.52
N ALA A 76 4.14 -6.96 -3.67
CA ALA A 76 4.07 -7.12 -2.23
C ALA A 76 3.04 -6.17 -1.62
N THR A 77 2.67 -6.39 -0.36
CA THR A 77 1.75 -5.55 0.41
C THR A 77 2.36 -5.20 1.75
N ALA A 78 2.39 -3.92 2.08
CA ALA A 78 2.66 -3.43 3.43
C ALA A 78 1.33 -3.17 4.15
N ALA A 79 1.15 -3.76 5.34
CA ALA A 79 -0.05 -3.60 6.14
C ALA A 79 0.18 -2.56 7.26
N PHE A 80 -0.83 -1.71 7.48
CA PHE A 80 -0.79 -0.65 8.48
C PHE A 80 -1.99 -0.72 9.41
N GLY A 81 -1.88 -0.14 10.59
CA GLY A 81 -2.97 -0.12 11.57
C GLY A 81 -4.16 0.78 11.19
N THR A 82 -3.95 1.72 10.25
CA THR A 82 -5.01 2.61 9.72
C THR A 82 -4.72 2.99 8.27
N GLY A 83 -5.77 3.35 7.50
CA GLY A 83 -5.61 3.87 6.14
C GLY A 83 -4.77 5.15 6.08
N MET A 84 -4.95 6.07 7.04
CA MET A 84 -4.13 7.30 7.11
C MET A 84 -2.65 7.00 7.36
N ALA A 85 -2.32 5.96 8.13
CA ALA A 85 -0.95 5.51 8.32
C ALA A 85 -0.37 4.96 7.01
N ALA A 86 -1.14 4.19 6.25
CA ALA A 86 -0.73 3.69 4.93
C ALA A 86 -0.47 4.85 3.96
N ILE A 87 -1.42 5.80 3.85
CA ILE A 87 -1.30 6.97 2.99
C ILE A 87 -0.08 7.81 3.38
N GLY A 88 0.03 8.22 4.65
CA GLY A 88 1.12 9.06 5.13
C GLY A 88 2.49 8.41 4.94
N THR A 89 2.63 7.12 5.28
CA THR A 89 3.89 6.40 5.10
C THR A 89 4.27 6.30 3.62
N THR A 90 3.32 6.04 2.73
CA THR A 90 3.58 6.02 1.28
C THR A 90 4.17 7.35 0.82
N PHE A 91 3.57 8.48 1.21
CA PHE A 91 4.05 9.78 0.81
C PHE A 91 5.45 10.10 1.35
N PHE A 92 5.65 9.93 2.66
CA PHE A 92 6.96 10.19 3.26
C PHE A 92 8.06 9.24 2.79
N SER A 93 7.70 8.07 2.25
CA SER A 93 8.65 7.14 1.64
C SER A 93 9.06 7.57 0.23
N LEU A 94 8.13 8.11 -0.55
CA LEU A 94 8.31 8.39 -1.97
C LEU A 94 8.71 9.85 -2.26
N LEU A 95 8.29 10.82 -1.42
CA LEU A 95 8.43 12.24 -1.69
C LEU A 95 9.57 12.88 -0.90
N ARG A 96 10.12 13.93 -1.49
CA ARG A 96 11.17 14.79 -0.91
C ARG A 96 10.81 16.27 -1.13
N ALA A 97 11.46 17.17 -0.41
CA ALA A 97 11.33 18.60 -0.67
C ALA A 97 11.71 18.92 -2.12
N GLY A 98 10.89 19.70 -2.80
CA GLY A 98 11.00 20.02 -4.22
C GLY A 98 10.15 19.11 -5.14
N ASP A 99 9.62 18.00 -4.64
CA ASP A 99 8.72 17.15 -5.40
C ASP A 99 7.32 17.75 -5.52
N HIS A 100 6.59 17.30 -6.54
CA HIS A 100 5.23 17.69 -6.83
C HIS A 100 4.28 16.48 -6.83
N VAL A 101 3.07 16.71 -6.34
CA VAL A 101 1.96 15.74 -6.33
C VAL A 101 0.77 16.32 -7.05
N VAL A 102 0.16 15.56 -7.96
CA VAL A 102 -1.18 15.84 -8.49
C VAL A 102 -2.19 15.05 -7.66
N ALA A 103 -3.16 15.72 -7.06
CA ALA A 103 -4.15 15.10 -6.19
C ALA A 103 -5.56 15.40 -6.66
N SER A 104 -6.49 14.45 -6.48
CA SER A 104 -7.90 14.71 -6.73
C SER A 104 -8.43 15.80 -5.78
N SER A 105 -9.24 16.71 -6.32
CA SER A 105 -9.97 17.71 -5.53
C SER A 105 -11.12 17.10 -4.71
N PHE A 106 -11.41 15.81 -4.90
CA PHE A 106 -12.53 15.10 -4.30
C PHE A 106 -12.12 14.12 -3.22
N LEU A 107 -10.97 14.33 -2.61
CA LEU A 107 -10.46 13.48 -1.53
C LEU A 107 -11.26 13.67 -0.24
N PHE A 108 -11.30 12.60 0.57
CA PHE A 108 -11.84 12.69 1.92
C PHE A 108 -11.06 13.70 2.78
N GLY A 109 -11.78 14.39 3.69
CA GLY A 109 -11.26 15.55 4.42
C GLY A 109 -9.91 15.33 5.11
N ASN A 110 -9.68 14.19 5.74
CA ASN A 110 -8.40 13.91 6.42
C ASN A 110 -7.23 13.80 5.44
N THR A 111 -7.45 13.18 4.29
CA THR A 111 -6.44 13.09 3.23
C THR A 111 -6.14 14.45 2.64
N ASN A 112 -7.18 15.26 2.41
CA ASN A 112 -7.04 16.64 1.95
C ASN A 112 -6.24 17.49 2.95
N SER A 113 -6.54 17.36 4.27
CA SER A 113 -5.78 18.05 5.32
C SER A 113 -4.31 17.65 5.35
N LEU A 114 -4.00 16.37 5.15
CA LEU A 114 -2.62 15.87 5.05
C LEU A 114 -1.90 16.52 3.86
N PHE A 115 -2.50 16.56 2.69
CA PHE A 115 -1.90 17.20 1.51
C PHE A 115 -1.67 18.69 1.70
N ASN A 116 -2.60 19.40 2.34
CA ASN A 116 -2.43 20.82 2.65
C ASN A 116 -1.24 21.09 3.60
N SER A 117 -0.83 20.10 4.40
CA SER A 117 0.35 20.23 5.25
C SER A 117 1.68 20.05 4.49
N PHE A 118 1.68 19.52 3.27
CA PHE A 118 2.88 19.19 2.51
C PHE A 118 3.69 20.43 2.11
N ALA A 119 3.04 21.59 1.93
CA ALA A 119 3.74 22.85 1.67
C ALA A 119 4.77 23.18 2.77
N GLN A 120 4.50 22.82 4.03
CA GLN A 120 5.41 23.01 5.15
C GLN A 120 6.66 22.12 5.06
N HIS A 121 6.60 21.05 4.25
CA HIS A 121 7.69 20.11 3.99
C HIS A 121 8.36 20.36 2.62
N GLY A 122 8.02 21.48 1.96
CA GLY A 122 8.58 21.82 0.66
C GLY A 122 8.07 20.96 -0.50
N ILE A 123 6.94 20.27 -0.33
CA ILE A 123 6.29 19.46 -1.36
C ILE A 123 5.12 20.27 -1.93
N GLU A 124 5.08 20.41 -3.23
CA GLU A 124 4.00 21.11 -3.93
C GLU A 124 2.84 20.13 -4.22
N VAL A 125 1.59 20.58 -4.05
CA VAL A 125 0.40 19.80 -4.37
C VAL A 125 -0.53 20.60 -5.29
N THR A 126 -0.88 20.03 -6.43
CA THR A 126 -1.92 20.59 -7.34
C THR A 126 -3.16 19.72 -7.27
N PHE A 127 -4.27 20.32 -6.86
CA PHE A 127 -5.57 19.65 -6.83
C PHE A 127 -6.30 19.82 -8.15
N VAL A 128 -6.80 18.71 -8.71
CA VAL A 128 -7.49 18.68 -10.01
C VAL A 128 -8.78 17.89 -9.95
N ASP A 129 -9.64 18.09 -10.94
CA ASP A 129 -10.77 17.17 -11.19
C ASP A 129 -10.25 15.85 -11.79
N ALA A 130 -10.07 14.84 -10.94
CA ALA A 130 -9.57 13.53 -11.36
C ALA A 130 -10.61 12.65 -12.07
N THR A 131 -11.82 13.15 -12.34
CA THR A 131 -12.76 12.51 -13.28
C THR A 131 -12.37 12.79 -14.73
N SER A 132 -11.47 13.76 -14.96
CA SER A 132 -10.91 14.12 -16.27
C SER A 132 -9.42 13.76 -16.32
N THR A 133 -9.06 12.81 -17.18
CA THR A 133 -7.65 12.46 -17.43
C THR A 133 -6.87 13.64 -18.02
N ASP A 134 -7.50 14.48 -18.84
CA ASP A 134 -6.88 15.67 -19.41
C ASP A 134 -6.51 16.68 -18.34
N ALA A 135 -7.38 16.92 -17.34
CA ALA A 135 -7.09 17.81 -16.23
C ALA A 135 -5.91 17.31 -15.38
N VAL A 136 -5.78 15.98 -15.22
CA VAL A 136 -4.62 15.37 -14.57
C VAL A 136 -3.36 15.57 -15.39
N ALA A 137 -3.42 15.35 -16.71
CA ALA A 137 -2.30 15.51 -17.64
C ALA A 137 -1.75 16.95 -17.66
N GLU A 138 -2.63 17.94 -17.71
CA GLU A 138 -2.27 19.37 -17.71
C GLU A 138 -1.57 19.81 -16.41
N ALA A 139 -1.85 19.14 -15.29
CA ALA A 139 -1.25 19.43 -13.99
C ALA A 139 0.12 18.76 -13.78
N VAL A 140 0.51 17.80 -14.61
CA VAL A 140 1.78 17.10 -14.49
C VAL A 140 2.94 18.04 -14.82
N LYS A 141 3.97 18.06 -13.98
CA LYS A 141 5.21 18.83 -14.11
C LYS A 141 6.41 17.89 -14.13
N ALA A 142 7.57 18.40 -14.52
CA ALA A 142 8.82 17.63 -14.46
C ALA A 142 9.18 17.16 -13.03
N SER A 143 8.71 17.88 -12.00
CA SER A 143 8.87 17.52 -10.57
C SER A 143 7.77 16.60 -10.04
N THR A 144 6.75 16.25 -10.84
CA THR A 144 5.67 15.36 -10.39
C THR A 144 6.21 13.96 -10.14
N LYS A 145 5.99 13.46 -8.93
CA LYS A 145 6.39 12.11 -8.51
C LYS A 145 5.20 11.20 -8.25
N LEU A 146 4.02 11.78 -8.03
CA LEU A 146 2.86 11.02 -7.61
C LEU A 146 1.58 11.66 -8.13
N VAL A 147 0.66 10.80 -8.58
CA VAL A 147 -0.74 11.15 -8.79
C VAL A 147 -1.56 10.39 -7.76
N PHE A 148 -2.35 11.09 -6.96
CA PHE A 148 -3.17 10.49 -5.90
C PHE A 148 -4.65 10.71 -6.13
N VAL A 149 -5.40 9.61 -6.17
CA VAL A 149 -6.84 9.61 -6.41
C VAL A 149 -7.56 8.60 -5.51
N GLU A 150 -8.86 8.78 -5.30
CA GLU A 150 -9.76 7.78 -4.74
C GLU A 150 -10.58 7.16 -5.86
N THR A 151 -10.77 5.84 -5.84
CA THR A 151 -11.58 5.13 -6.85
C THR A 151 -12.98 5.72 -6.93
N ILE A 152 -13.60 5.95 -5.76
CA ILE A 152 -14.90 6.60 -5.60
C ILE A 152 -14.76 7.62 -4.49
N SER A 153 -14.94 8.88 -4.82
CA SER A 153 -14.77 9.98 -3.87
C SER A 153 -15.85 10.01 -2.77
N ASN A 154 -15.48 10.47 -1.59
CA ASN A 154 -16.39 10.67 -0.45
C ASN A 154 -16.38 12.17 -0.05
N PRO A 155 -17.52 12.88 0.00
CA PRO A 155 -18.91 12.39 -0.08
C PRO A 155 -19.56 12.45 -1.49
N ARG A 156 -18.89 12.96 -2.51
CA ARG A 156 -19.51 13.25 -3.80
C ARG A 156 -19.74 12.04 -4.69
N THR A 157 -19.24 10.85 -4.32
CA THR A 157 -19.38 9.59 -5.08
C THR A 157 -18.98 9.68 -6.56
N GLN A 158 -18.06 10.57 -6.89
CA GLN A 158 -17.50 10.67 -8.24
C GLN A 158 -16.52 9.53 -8.47
N VAL A 159 -16.59 8.95 -9.65
CA VAL A 159 -15.74 7.81 -10.03
C VAL A 159 -14.57 8.34 -10.85
N THR A 160 -13.37 7.98 -10.42
CA THR A 160 -12.12 8.34 -11.11
C THR A 160 -11.87 7.42 -12.30
N ASP A 161 -11.39 7.95 -13.42
CA ASP A 161 -10.89 7.14 -14.54
C ASP A 161 -9.48 6.59 -14.22
N LEU A 162 -9.46 5.51 -13.41
CA LEU A 162 -8.20 4.85 -13.02
C LEU A 162 -7.42 4.29 -14.19
N VAL A 163 -8.12 3.87 -15.26
CA VAL A 163 -7.47 3.28 -16.44
C VAL A 163 -6.75 4.37 -17.23
N GLY A 164 -7.43 5.48 -17.53
CA GLY A 164 -6.85 6.62 -18.25
C GLY A 164 -5.68 7.25 -17.49
N ILE A 165 -5.85 7.50 -16.18
CA ILE A 165 -4.78 8.05 -15.33
C ILE A 165 -3.59 7.06 -15.22
N GLY A 166 -3.88 5.76 -15.07
CA GLY A 166 -2.82 4.75 -15.04
C GLY A 166 -2.02 4.65 -16.34
N GLN A 167 -2.67 4.88 -17.50
CA GLN A 167 -1.97 4.96 -18.78
C GLN A 167 -1.10 6.23 -18.88
N LEU A 168 -1.63 7.37 -18.45
CA LEU A 168 -0.88 8.63 -18.40
C LEU A 168 0.40 8.50 -17.56
N CYS A 169 0.33 7.87 -16.38
CA CYS A 169 1.49 7.70 -15.49
C CYS A 169 2.57 6.78 -16.08
N ARG A 170 2.22 5.86 -16.98
CA ARG A 170 3.20 4.96 -17.65
C ARG A 170 3.95 5.59 -18.82
N ILE A 171 3.42 6.66 -19.40
CA ILE A 171 4.04 7.36 -20.54
C ILE A 171 5.12 8.34 -20.04
N GLY A 172 5.08 8.71 -18.76
CA GLY A 172 6.02 9.64 -18.14
C GLY A 172 7.29 9.02 -17.56
N ASP A 173 7.45 7.69 -17.69
CA ASP A 173 8.66 6.95 -17.30
C ASP A 173 9.66 6.88 -18.54
#